data_735f898953eb027e038828657b006733
#
_entry.id   735f898953eb027e038828657b006733
#
_cell.length_a   1.000
_cell.length_b   1.000
_cell.length_c   1.000
_cell.angle_alpha   90.00
_cell.angle_beta   90.00
_cell.angle_gamma   90.00
#
_symmetry.space_group_name_H-M   'P 1'
#
loop_
_entity.id
_entity.type
_entity.pdbx_description
1 polymer ?
#
loop_
_entity_poly.entity_id
_entity_poly.type
_entity_poly.pdbx_seq_one_letter_code
_entity_poly.pdbx_strand_id
1 'polypeptide(L)'
;MSEANLIDLLKTNHDKITKNLLLKYDEFRDFQNTVNTEQSETISYELVEEQKTPDELIAEARAILTSHLEADLLSKIAEKETFILLAESKTADKPGYCSPKHEVSSKIEKYFKQDRRLFVNCFWQNIFRIYEIVDLCKKYKKKIYCYNRYSYDIFNLILDIEPSLYPKADLVTKDNLLRNRKEDTVILILGKGEDLYTEISKIVNKTNDDKRIAFEKNDIFLNCALPTPTLEVTATRCIDSIYRTDADVVWIKGKELSSMHARQDDLKFFLSVLKPKYYLPVRGTYVEMMGNAKLAVSMNIGLTHMSVFILDNGMELIFGAEPRPKIVVNEQNNIPIEPFIVDGKGISQIGTEVIEDRRRLGRDGVVIIASTVSIPKQRIMCGPDCQMRGFVYVKEAEPIVKAITNIYIDEVNKALAAGKTVFSETEAIIKDRVKKFIKRENGREPLVHPIVIIGEL
;
A
#
# COMPACT_ATOMS: atom_id res chain seq x y z
N MET A 1 -15.31 9.92 -21.61
CA MET A 1 -15.54 11.22 -20.96
C MET A 1 -15.65 12.26 -22.05
N SER A 2 -16.73 13.06 -22.09
CA SER A 2 -16.75 14.22 -22.96
C SER A 2 -15.79 15.28 -22.37
N GLU A 3 -15.16 16.04 -23.24
CA GLU A 3 -14.19 17.08 -22.85
C GLU A 3 -14.74 18.06 -21.82
N ALA A 4 -16.00 18.44 -21.91
CA ALA A 4 -16.67 19.34 -20.99
C ALA A 4 -16.76 18.81 -19.55
N ASN A 5 -17.03 17.52 -19.37
CA ASN A 5 -17.25 16.92 -18.05
C ASN A 5 -15.95 16.77 -17.23
N LEU A 6 -14.81 16.59 -17.90
CA LEU A 6 -13.52 16.56 -17.22
C LEU A 6 -13.12 17.95 -16.71
N ILE A 7 -13.47 19.02 -17.48
CA ILE A 7 -13.20 20.40 -17.10
C ILE A 7 -14.02 20.79 -15.88
N ASP A 8 -15.32 20.48 -15.87
CA ASP A 8 -16.19 20.80 -14.74
C ASP A 8 -15.82 20.01 -13.49
N LEU A 9 -15.38 18.76 -13.66
CA LEU A 9 -14.88 17.92 -12.57
C LEU A 9 -13.59 18.51 -11.96
N LEU A 10 -12.65 18.89 -12.81
CA LEU A 10 -11.39 19.51 -12.39
C LEU A 10 -11.65 20.89 -11.79
N LYS A 11 -12.61 21.67 -12.31
CA LYS A 11 -13.02 22.97 -11.73
C LYS A 11 -13.71 22.81 -10.38
N THR A 12 -14.63 21.86 -10.24
CA THR A 12 -15.38 21.64 -8.98
C THR A 12 -14.52 21.06 -7.87
N ASN A 13 -13.54 20.21 -8.21
CA ASN A 13 -12.56 19.69 -7.24
C ASN A 13 -11.33 20.59 -7.11
N HIS A 14 -11.04 21.44 -8.08
CA HIS A 14 -9.97 22.41 -8.05
C HIS A 14 -10.07 23.30 -6.80
N ASP A 15 -11.25 23.82 -6.48
CA ASP A 15 -11.44 24.66 -5.30
C ASP A 15 -11.16 23.93 -3.97
N LYS A 16 -11.43 22.62 -3.90
CA LYS A 16 -11.11 21.80 -2.71
C LYS A 16 -9.65 21.37 -2.68
N ILE A 17 -9.10 20.96 -3.82
CA ILE A 17 -7.71 20.52 -3.94
C ILE A 17 -6.78 21.73 -3.85
N THR A 18 -7.12 22.84 -4.51
CA THR A 18 -6.33 24.08 -4.48
C THR A 18 -6.40 24.73 -3.11
N LYS A 19 -7.57 24.72 -2.44
CA LYS A 19 -7.69 25.24 -1.08
C LYS A 19 -6.87 24.42 -0.07
N ASN A 20 -6.83 23.10 -0.22
CA ASN A 20 -6.00 22.20 0.60
C ASN A 20 -4.50 22.29 0.24
N LEU A 21 -4.15 22.50 -1.03
CA LEU A 21 -2.79 22.72 -1.47
C LEU A 21 -2.29 24.11 -1.11
N LEU A 22 -3.12 25.15 -1.22
CA LEU A 22 -2.79 26.51 -0.80
C LEU A 22 -2.65 26.60 0.72
N LEU A 23 -3.49 25.95 1.51
CA LEU A 23 -3.32 25.87 2.97
C LEU A 23 -1.99 25.20 3.33
N LYS A 24 -1.65 24.08 2.69
CA LYS A 24 -0.34 23.42 2.90
C LYS A 24 0.83 24.24 2.35
N TYR A 25 0.63 24.98 1.27
CA TYR A 25 1.65 25.86 0.71
C TYR A 25 1.86 27.09 1.58
N ASP A 26 0.80 27.67 2.15
CA ASP A 26 0.89 28.78 3.10
C ASP A 26 1.54 28.35 4.41
N GLU A 27 1.18 27.17 4.94
CA GLU A 27 1.87 26.56 6.09
C GLU A 27 3.35 26.28 5.81
N PHE A 28 3.68 25.84 4.59
CA PHE A 28 5.07 25.60 4.16
C PHE A 28 5.83 26.91 3.93
N ARG A 29 5.18 27.94 3.36
CA ARG A 29 5.75 29.26 3.19
C ARG A 29 5.98 29.97 4.53
N ASP A 30 5.05 29.87 5.49
CA ASP A 30 5.20 30.42 6.83
C ASP A 30 6.30 29.70 7.60
N PHE A 31 6.46 28.39 7.40
CA PHE A 31 7.60 27.62 7.91
C PHE A 31 8.91 28.08 7.29
N GLN A 32 8.98 28.28 5.96
CA GLN A 32 10.18 28.83 5.30
C GLN A 32 10.51 30.25 5.78
N ASN A 33 9.53 31.12 5.97
CA ASN A 33 9.75 32.47 6.47
C ASN A 33 10.24 32.48 7.93
N THR A 34 9.89 31.50 8.73
CA THR A 34 10.38 31.34 10.12
C THR A 34 11.82 30.85 10.16
N VAL A 35 12.24 30.04 9.17
CA VAL A 35 13.61 29.51 9.06
C VAL A 35 14.60 30.52 8.43
N ASN A 36 14.13 31.47 7.61
CA ASN A 36 14.95 32.39 6.88
C ASN A 36 15.36 33.67 7.66
N THR A 37 15.14 33.71 8.99
CA THR A 37 15.55 34.89 9.81
C THR A 37 16.99 34.83 10.30
N GLU A 38 17.78 33.81 9.96
CA GLU A 38 19.22 33.77 10.25
C GLU A 38 20.03 33.43 8.99
N GLN A 39 20.55 34.47 8.39
CA GLN A 39 21.73 34.59 7.49
C GLN A 39 22.16 33.33 6.71
N SER A 40 21.65 33.16 5.49
CA SER A 40 22.44 32.75 4.33
C SER A 40 21.83 33.38 3.08
N GLU A 41 22.66 33.91 2.21
CA GLU A 41 22.25 34.35 0.88
C GLU A 41 21.74 33.14 0.09
N THR A 42 20.48 32.83 0.31
CA THR A 42 19.75 31.89 -0.51
C THR A 42 19.43 32.65 -1.79
N ILE A 43 20.13 32.33 -2.88
CA ILE A 43 19.71 32.73 -4.22
C ILE A 43 18.35 32.02 -4.42
N SER A 44 17.28 32.77 -4.12
CA SER A 44 15.95 32.41 -4.58
C SER A 44 16.04 32.43 -6.11
N TYR A 45 16.04 31.26 -6.74
CA TYR A 45 15.57 31.20 -8.11
C TYR A 45 14.09 31.61 -8.02
N GLU A 46 13.78 32.87 -8.27
CA GLU A 46 12.56 33.19 -8.93
C GLU A 46 12.59 32.36 -10.21
N LEU A 47 11.94 31.20 -10.19
CA LEU A 47 11.27 30.75 -11.38
C LEU A 47 10.36 31.91 -11.75
N VAL A 48 10.80 32.74 -12.69
CA VAL A 48 9.91 33.57 -13.47
C VAL A 48 9.14 32.59 -14.33
N GLU A 49 8.31 31.79 -13.65
CA GLU A 49 7.14 31.23 -14.26
C GLU A 49 6.28 32.46 -14.58
N GLU A 50 6.17 32.79 -15.86
CA GLU A 50 4.90 33.34 -16.29
C GLU A 50 3.85 32.49 -15.60
N GLN A 51 3.15 33.08 -14.63
CA GLN A 51 2.15 32.36 -13.83
C GLN A 51 1.11 31.84 -14.82
N LYS A 52 1.30 30.57 -15.22
CA LYS A 52 0.31 29.90 -16.06
C LYS A 52 -1.00 29.95 -15.29
N THR A 53 -2.01 30.38 -15.94
CA THR A 53 -3.36 30.38 -15.36
C THR A 53 -3.71 28.95 -14.95
N PRO A 54 -4.56 28.73 -13.94
CA PRO A 54 -5.04 27.43 -13.59
C PRO A 54 -5.59 26.62 -14.80
N ASP A 55 -6.17 27.31 -15.78
CA ASP A 55 -6.68 26.70 -17.01
C ASP A 55 -5.55 26.21 -17.94
N GLU A 56 -4.39 26.87 -17.97
CA GLU A 56 -3.20 26.42 -18.71
C GLU A 56 -2.52 25.23 -18.05
N LEU A 57 -2.46 25.21 -16.71
CA LEU A 57 -1.97 24.02 -15.95
C LEU A 57 -2.92 22.84 -16.09
N ILE A 58 -4.22 23.07 -16.11
CA ILE A 58 -5.24 22.06 -16.36
C ILE A 58 -5.15 21.55 -17.80
N ALA A 59 -4.93 22.43 -18.78
CA ALA A 59 -4.73 22.04 -20.17
C ALA A 59 -3.45 21.21 -20.35
N GLU A 60 -2.36 21.55 -19.67
CA GLU A 60 -1.13 20.75 -19.65
C GLU A 60 -1.32 19.39 -18.96
N ALA A 61 -1.93 19.35 -17.77
CA ALA A 61 -2.26 18.12 -17.08
C ALA A 61 -3.23 17.24 -17.91
N ARG A 62 -4.15 17.86 -18.64
CA ARG A 62 -5.08 17.22 -19.54
C ARG A 62 -4.39 16.61 -20.76
N ALA A 63 -3.44 17.32 -21.35
CA ALA A 63 -2.63 16.80 -22.44
C ALA A 63 -1.77 15.60 -21.99
N ILE A 64 -1.35 15.55 -20.74
CA ILE A 64 -0.62 14.42 -20.13
C ILE A 64 -1.58 13.26 -19.79
N LEU A 65 -2.82 13.55 -19.38
CA LEU A 65 -3.82 12.56 -18.94
C LEU A 65 -4.65 11.97 -20.10
N THR A 66 -4.84 12.69 -21.19
CA THR A 66 -5.43 12.14 -22.41
C THR A 66 -4.38 11.37 -23.21
N SER A 67 -3.99 10.27 -22.72
CA SER A 67 -3.27 9.07 -23.16
C SER A 67 -2.76 8.92 -24.60
N HIS A 68 -2.79 9.95 -25.39
CA HIS A 68 -1.94 10.17 -26.54
C HIS A 68 -1.09 11.38 -26.19
N LEU A 69 0.07 11.12 -25.64
CA LEU A 69 1.17 12.04 -25.81
C LEU A 69 1.32 12.16 -27.32
N GLU A 70 0.58 13.09 -27.88
CA GLU A 70 0.77 13.45 -29.28
C GLU A 70 2.23 13.86 -29.37
N ALA A 71 2.95 13.23 -30.27
CA ALA A 71 4.36 13.56 -30.48
C ALA A 71 4.54 15.08 -30.68
N ASP A 72 3.52 15.75 -31.19
CA ASP A 72 3.43 17.20 -31.35
C ASP A 72 3.49 17.97 -30.03
N LEU A 73 2.88 17.47 -28.95
CA LEU A 73 2.90 18.17 -27.65
C LEU A 73 4.28 18.06 -27.00
N LEU A 74 4.87 16.86 -27.02
CA LEU A 74 6.23 16.68 -26.55
C LEU A 74 7.23 17.51 -27.36
N SER A 75 7.04 17.59 -28.68
CA SER A 75 7.87 18.43 -29.55
C SER A 75 7.77 19.92 -29.17
N LYS A 76 6.57 20.41 -28.86
CA LYS A 76 6.37 21.78 -28.37
C LYS A 76 7.03 22.04 -27.00
N ILE A 77 7.02 21.05 -26.10
CA ILE A 77 7.74 21.13 -24.83
C ILE A 77 9.25 21.12 -25.08
N ALA A 78 9.69 20.29 -26.03
CA ALA A 78 11.11 20.16 -26.40
C ALA A 78 11.69 21.39 -27.12
N GLU A 79 10.85 22.28 -27.69
CA GLU A 79 11.28 23.58 -28.22
C GLU A 79 11.85 24.48 -27.13
N LYS A 80 11.46 24.27 -25.87
CA LYS A 80 12.05 24.91 -24.69
C LYS A 80 13.17 24.03 -24.16
N GLU A 81 14.32 24.62 -23.85
CA GLU A 81 15.42 23.88 -23.23
C GLU A 81 14.97 23.24 -21.91
N THR A 82 15.04 21.92 -21.83
CA THR A 82 14.74 21.19 -20.61
C THR A 82 15.97 21.22 -19.69
N PHE A 83 15.91 22.01 -18.62
CA PHE A 83 17.02 22.14 -17.68
C PHE A 83 17.23 20.83 -16.89
N ILE A 84 16.17 20.27 -16.31
CA ILE A 84 16.21 19.00 -15.59
C ILE A 84 14.96 18.19 -15.88
N LEU A 85 15.12 16.89 -16.07
CA LEU A 85 14.02 15.93 -16.18
C LEU A 85 14.04 14.96 -14.99
N LEU A 86 12.94 14.92 -14.25
CA LEU A 86 12.70 13.92 -13.21
C LEU A 86 11.80 12.84 -13.78
N ALA A 87 12.26 11.58 -13.76
CA ALA A 87 11.48 10.48 -14.30
C ALA A 87 11.40 9.29 -13.33
N GLU A 88 10.22 8.69 -13.27
CA GLU A 88 9.98 7.50 -12.45
C GLU A 88 10.85 6.34 -12.90
N SER A 89 11.42 5.60 -11.95
CA SER A 89 12.36 4.51 -12.22
C SER A 89 11.76 3.13 -12.05
N LYS A 90 10.56 3.03 -11.48
CA LYS A 90 9.87 1.76 -11.30
C LYS A 90 9.63 1.11 -12.67
N THR A 91 10.15 -0.07 -12.89
CA THR A 91 10.16 -0.77 -14.19
C THR A 91 11.08 -0.23 -15.29
N ALA A 92 11.97 0.72 -14.98
CA ALA A 92 12.98 1.22 -15.91
C ALA A 92 13.98 0.14 -16.37
N ASP A 93 14.06 -0.96 -15.65
CA ASP A 93 14.86 -2.16 -15.98
C ASP A 93 14.16 -3.09 -16.98
N LYS A 94 12.88 -2.87 -17.29
CA LYS A 94 12.07 -3.73 -18.16
C LYS A 94 12.08 -3.21 -19.59
N PRO A 95 12.42 -4.04 -20.59
CA PRO A 95 12.38 -3.65 -22.01
C PRO A 95 10.94 -3.41 -22.48
N GLY A 96 10.80 -2.67 -23.58
CA GLY A 96 9.53 -2.38 -24.24
C GLY A 96 8.85 -1.13 -23.72
N TYR A 97 7.62 -0.94 -24.17
CA TYR A 97 6.75 0.19 -23.80
C TYR A 97 5.76 -0.19 -22.71
N CYS A 98 5.35 0.78 -21.90
CA CYS A 98 4.15 0.62 -21.08
C CYS A 98 2.90 0.73 -21.96
N SER A 99 1.77 0.21 -21.48
CA SER A 99 0.49 0.50 -22.11
C SER A 99 -0.23 1.57 -21.30
N PRO A 100 -0.38 2.79 -21.83
CA PRO A 100 -1.09 3.85 -21.12
C PRO A 100 -2.55 3.48 -20.89
N LYS A 101 -3.11 2.58 -21.68
CA LYS A 101 -4.52 2.18 -21.63
C LYS A 101 -4.77 0.92 -20.84
N HIS A 102 -3.85 0.33 -20.12
CA HIS A 102 -4.07 -0.90 -19.30
C HIS A 102 -5.13 -1.87 -19.83
N GLU A 103 -5.20 -2.07 -21.15
CA GLU A 103 -6.32 -2.71 -21.83
C GLU A 103 -6.53 -4.14 -21.35
N VAL A 104 -7.45 -4.24 -20.38
CA VAL A 104 -8.00 -5.53 -19.97
C VAL A 104 -9.12 -5.93 -20.92
N SER A 105 -9.81 -4.97 -21.50
CA SER A 105 -10.98 -5.16 -22.37
C SER A 105 -10.72 -6.18 -23.47
N SER A 106 -9.62 -6.07 -24.22
CA SER A 106 -9.26 -7.00 -25.29
C SER A 106 -9.16 -8.46 -24.82
N LYS A 107 -8.77 -8.68 -23.55
CA LYS A 107 -8.58 -10.01 -22.97
C LYS A 107 -9.86 -10.60 -22.39
N ILE A 108 -10.74 -9.75 -21.85
CA ILE A 108 -11.96 -10.19 -21.17
C ILE A 108 -13.21 -10.09 -22.02
N GLU A 109 -13.20 -9.32 -23.13
CA GLU A 109 -14.35 -9.10 -24.00
C GLU A 109 -15.03 -10.38 -24.47
N LYS A 110 -14.26 -11.41 -24.80
CA LYS A 110 -14.80 -12.71 -25.24
C LYS A 110 -15.69 -13.39 -24.22
N TYR A 111 -15.54 -13.07 -22.93
CA TYR A 111 -16.37 -13.61 -21.85
C TYR A 111 -17.67 -12.82 -21.70
N PHE A 112 -17.66 -11.53 -22.00
CA PHE A 112 -18.89 -10.71 -22.02
C PHE A 112 -19.86 -11.12 -23.15
N LYS A 113 -19.34 -11.74 -24.21
CA LYS A 113 -20.14 -12.30 -25.32
C LYS A 113 -20.88 -13.56 -24.93
N GLN A 114 -20.49 -14.21 -23.85
CA GLN A 114 -21.08 -15.47 -23.41
C GLN A 114 -22.37 -15.24 -22.62
N ASP A 115 -23.32 -16.17 -22.77
CA ASP A 115 -24.57 -16.17 -22.00
C ASP A 115 -24.34 -16.82 -20.62
N ARG A 116 -23.53 -16.14 -19.80
CA ARG A 116 -23.08 -16.60 -18.47
C ARG A 116 -22.96 -15.41 -17.52
N ARG A 117 -23.22 -15.65 -16.22
CA ARG A 117 -23.02 -14.67 -15.17
C ARG A 117 -21.51 -14.42 -14.96
N LEU A 118 -21.16 -13.15 -14.84
CA LEU A 118 -19.77 -12.75 -14.62
C LEU A 118 -19.60 -12.21 -13.22
N PHE A 119 -18.55 -12.65 -12.55
CA PHE A 119 -17.99 -12.01 -11.37
C PHE A 119 -16.72 -11.29 -11.79
N VAL A 120 -16.64 -10.00 -11.57
CA VAL A 120 -15.49 -9.18 -11.98
C VAL A 120 -14.97 -8.43 -10.78
N ASN A 121 -13.73 -8.68 -10.41
CA ASN A 121 -13.07 -7.92 -9.35
C ASN A 121 -12.14 -6.84 -9.93
N CYS A 122 -12.01 -5.75 -9.21
CA CYS A 122 -11.08 -4.68 -9.55
C CYS A 122 -10.65 -3.93 -8.29
N PHE A 123 -9.39 -3.50 -8.24
CA PHE A 123 -8.98 -2.48 -7.29
C PHE A 123 -9.62 -1.15 -7.69
N TRP A 124 -10.36 -0.54 -6.78
CA TRP A 124 -11.11 0.68 -7.08
C TRP A 124 -10.23 1.87 -7.46
N GLN A 125 -8.96 1.88 -7.04
CA GLN A 125 -7.98 2.90 -7.42
C GLN A 125 -7.68 2.88 -8.94
N ASN A 126 -7.97 1.76 -9.61
CA ASN A 126 -7.79 1.64 -11.05
C ASN A 126 -9.08 2.01 -11.80
N ILE A 127 -9.37 3.30 -11.81
CA ILE A 127 -10.62 3.86 -12.39
C ILE A 127 -10.73 3.51 -13.89
N PHE A 128 -9.63 3.57 -14.64
CA PHE A 128 -9.65 3.25 -16.07
C PHE A 128 -10.10 1.81 -16.33
N ARG A 129 -9.72 0.88 -15.48
CA ARG A 129 -10.17 -0.51 -15.57
C ARG A 129 -11.65 -0.67 -15.27
N ILE A 130 -12.16 0.12 -14.33
CA ILE A 130 -13.61 0.17 -14.06
C ILE A 130 -14.34 0.68 -15.29
N TYR A 131 -13.83 1.71 -15.96
CA TYR A 131 -14.40 2.23 -17.20
C TYR A 131 -14.43 1.17 -18.30
N GLU A 132 -13.35 0.44 -18.52
CA GLU A 132 -13.29 -0.66 -19.48
C GLU A 132 -14.36 -1.74 -19.20
N ILE A 133 -14.51 -2.15 -17.93
CA ILE A 133 -15.51 -3.13 -17.53
C ILE A 133 -16.92 -2.59 -17.80
N VAL A 134 -17.19 -1.34 -17.46
CA VAL A 134 -18.49 -0.69 -17.68
C VAL A 134 -18.81 -0.56 -19.16
N ASP A 135 -17.83 -0.18 -19.99
CA ASP A 135 -18.02 -0.09 -21.44
C ASP A 135 -18.34 -1.46 -22.06
N LEU A 136 -17.71 -2.53 -21.58
CA LEU A 136 -18.08 -3.88 -21.97
C LEU A 136 -19.48 -4.26 -21.51
N CYS A 137 -19.90 -3.87 -20.30
CA CYS A 137 -21.27 -4.06 -19.83
C CYS A 137 -22.28 -3.37 -20.76
N LYS A 138 -22.04 -2.10 -21.12
CA LYS A 138 -22.88 -1.35 -22.08
C LYS A 138 -22.92 -2.01 -23.44
N LYS A 139 -21.75 -2.35 -23.97
CA LYS A 139 -21.61 -2.96 -25.31
C LYS A 139 -22.38 -4.28 -25.43
N TYR A 140 -22.33 -5.11 -24.40
CA TYR A 140 -22.99 -6.44 -24.38
C TYR A 140 -24.30 -6.45 -23.60
N LYS A 141 -24.85 -5.29 -23.25
CA LYS A 141 -26.15 -5.12 -22.55
C LYS A 141 -26.24 -5.90 -21.25
N LYS A 142 -25.10 -6.11 -20.57
CA LYS A 142 -25.04 -6.71 -19.25
C LYS A 142 -25.29 -5.68 -18.18
N LYS A 143 -26.03 -6.03 -17.13
CA LYS A 143 -26.38 -5.17 -16.01
C LYS A 143 -25.40 -5.33 -14.87
N ILE A 144 -25.06 -4.25 -14.20
CA ILE A 144 -24.10 -4.23 -13.11
C ILE A 144 -24.84 -4.36 -11.77
N TYR A 145 -24.43 -5.33 -10.96
CA TYR A 145 -24.76 -5.44 -9.55
C TYR A 145 -23.51 -5.27 -8.71
N CYS A 146 -23.47 -4.28 -7.84
CA CYS A 146 -22.36 -4.10 -6.90
C CYS A 146 -22.49 -5.11 -5.76
N TYR A 147 -21.47 -5.94 -5.56
CA TYR A 147 -21.47 -7.09 -4.66
C TYR A 147 -21.89 -6.74 -3.21
N ASN A 148 -21.33 -5.69 -2.64
CA ASN A 148 -21.58 -5.28 -1.27
C ASN A 148 -21.74 -3.75 -1.17
N ARG A 149 -22.05 -3.26 0.04
CA ARG A 149 -22.24 -1.83 0.29
C ARG A 149 -21.02 -1.02 -0.09
N TYR A 150 -19.81 -1.49 0.22
CA TYR A 150 -18.57 -0.81 -0.12
C TYR A 150 -18.39 -0.65 -1.63
N SER A 151 -18.58 -1.73 -2.40
CA SER A 151 -18.53 -1.68 -3.87
C SER A 151 -19.58 -0.74 -4.46
N TYR A 152 -20.78 -0.72 -3.88
CA TYR A 152 -21.85 0.18 -4.28
C TYR A 152 -21.50 1.65 -4.03
N ASP A 153 -21.03 1.97 -2.82
CA ASP A 153 -20.73 3.36 -2.45
C ASP A 153 -19.59 3.92 -3.31
N ILE A 154 -18.53 3.13 -3.56
CA ILE A 154 -17.43 3.52 -4.45
C ILE A 154 -17.92 3.70 -5.89
N PHE A 155 -18.69 2.74 -6.40
CA PHE A 155 -19.16 2.83 -7.79
C PHE A 155 -20.14 3.99 -7.96
N ASN A 156 -21.02 4.22 -6.98
CA ASN A 156 -21.93 5.35 -6.98
C ASN A 156 -21.20 6.70 -6.94
N LEU A 157 -20.11 6.79 -6.15
CA LEU A 157 -19.25 7.98 -6.15
C LEU A 157 -18.61 8.22 -7.53
N ILE A 158 -18.14 7.17 -8.21
CA ILE A 158 -17.63 7.28 -9.59
C ILE A 158 -18.70 7.80 -10.53
N LEU A 159 -19.96 7.33 -10.39
CA LEU A 159 -21.09 7.79 -11.20
C LEU A 159 -21.56 9.20 -10.84
N ASP A 160 -21.35 9.68 -9.61
CA ASP A 160 -21.59 11.08 -9.24
C ASP A 160 -20.60 12.02 -9.93
N ILE A 161 -19.36 11.54 -10.10
CA ILE A 161 -18.30 12.29 -10.78
C ILE A 161 -18.47 12.22 -12.30
N GLU A 162 -18.82 11.06 -12.84
CA GLU A 162 -19.00 10.82 -14.28
C GLU A 162 -20.36 10.16 -14.56
N PRO A 163 -21.46 10.94 -14.56
CA PRO A 163 -22.82 10.40 -14.77
C PRO A 163 -23.04 9.74 -16.13
N SER A 164 -22.23 10.10 -17.13
CA SER A 164 -22.31 9.53 -18.47
C SER A 164 -21.73 8.12 -18.57
N LEU A 165 -20.94 7.71 -17.56
CA LEU A 165 -20.29 6.41 -17.56
C LEU A 165 -21.31 5.26 -17.57
N TYR A 166 -22.31 5.31 -16.69
CA TYR A 166 -23.38 4.31 -16.60
C TYR A 166 -24.64 4.89 -15.96
N PRO A 167 -25.84 4.65 -16.54
CA PRO A 167 -27.09 5.16 -15.94
C PRO A 167 -27.33 4.52 -14.57
N LYS A 168 -27.45 5.33 -13.52
CA LYS A 168 -27.73 4.80 -12.16
C LYS A 168 -29.03 4.00 -12.10
N ALA A 169 -30.02 4.34 -12.93
CA ALA A 169 -31.29 3.61 -13.02
C ALA A 169 -31.13 2.17 -13.54
N ASP A 170 -30.07 1.88 -14.27
CA ASP A 170 -29.79 0.55 -14.82
C ASP A 170 -29.00 -0.34 -13.86
N LEU A 171 -28.57 0.19 -12.70
CA LEU A 171 -27.93 -0.62 -11.66
C LEU A 171 -28.94 -1.62 -11.10
N VAL A 172 -28.49 -2.87 -11.04
CA VAL A 172 -29.28 -3.91 -10.38
C VAL A 172 -29.24 -3.67 -8.87
N THR A 173 -30.43 -3.55 -8.28
CA THR A 173 -30.58 -3.45 -6.84
C THR A 173 -30.72 -4.83 -6.19
N LYS A 174 -30.54 -4.89 -4.87
CA LYS A 174 -30.73 -6.13 -4.10
C LYS A 174 -32.13 -6.74 -4.30
N ASP A 175 -33.17 -5.89 -4.47
CA ASP A 175 -34.55 -6.31 -4.67
C ASP A 175 -34.82 -6.83 -6.09
N ASN A 176 -34.10 -6.29 -7.06
CA ASN A 176 -34.24 -6.65 -8.46
C ASN A 176 -33.31 -7.77 -8.93
N LEU A 177 -32.36 -8.20 -8.10
CA LEU A 177 -31.34 -9.18 -8.48
C LEU A 177 -31.95 -10.50 -8.97
N LEU A 178 -32.99 -11.00 -8.31
CA LEU A 178 -33.67 -12.24 -8.69
C LEU A 178 -34.58 -12.09 -9.93
N ARG A 179 -34.94 -10.86 -10.30
CA ARG A 179 -35.77 -10.58 -11.48
C ARG A 179 -34.96 -10.48 -12.76
N ASN A 180 -33.65 -10.23 -12.64
CA ASN A 180 -32.75 -10.20 -13.78
C ASN A 180 -32.24 -11.61 -14.08
N ARG A 181 -32.05 -11.90 -15.37
CA ARG A 181 -31.38 -13.13 -15.77
C ARG A 181 -29.95 -13.13 -15.22
N LYS A 182 -29.51 -14.26 -14.68
CA LYS A 182 -28.15 -14.38 -14.13
C LYS A 182 -27.11 -14.09 -15.23
N GLU A 183 -27.34 -14.59 -16.41
CA GLU A 183 -26.46 -14.50 -17.57
C GLU A 183 -26.26 -13.04 -18.03
N ASP A 184 -27.26 -12.17 -17.78
CA ASP A 184 -27.18 -10.76 -18.12
C ASP A 184 -26.58 -9.90 -17.01
N THR A 185 -26.13 -10.52 -15.91
CA THR A 185 -25.65 -9.82 -14.73
C THR A 185 -24.14 -9.95 -14.55
N VAL A 186 -23.50 -8.80 -14.30
CA VAL A 186 -22.11 -8.70 -13.86
C VAL A 186 -22.10 -8.34 -12.38
N ILE A 187 -21.56 -9.22 -11.56
CA ILE A 187 -21.30 -8.97 -10.14
C ILE A 187 -19.98 -8.23 -10.02
N LEU A 188 -20.03 -6.94 -9.79
CA LEU A 188 -18.84 -6.08 -9.66
C LEU A 188 -18.38 -6.05 -8.20
N ILE A 189 -17.13 -6.47 -7.97
CA ILE A 189 -16.49 -6.52 -6.66
C ILE A 189 -15.35 -5.51 -6.64
N LEU A 190 -15.55 -4.40 -5.94
CA LEU A 190 -14.53 -3.37 -5.77
C LEU A 190 -13.91 -3.47 -4.37
N GLY A 191 -12.61 -3.31 -4.29
CA GLY A 191 -11.89 -3.37 -3.02
C GLY A 191 -10.49 -2.76 -3.10
N LYS A 192 -9.75 -2.86 -2.02
CA LYS A 192 -8.34 -2.45 -1.94
C LYS A 192 -7.52 -3.55 -1.26
N GLY A 193 -6.29 -3.73 -1.71
CA GLY A 193 -5.33 -4.61 -1.06
C GLY A 193 -5.90 -6.01 -0.75
N GLU A 194 -5.66 -6.50 0.45
CA GLU A 194 -6.08 -7.81 0.92
C GLU A 194 -7.61 -7.92 1.14
N ASP A 195 -8.27 -6.81 1.48
CA ASP A 195 -9.70 -6.78 1.73
C ASP A 195 -10.50 -7.31 0.54
N LEU A 196 -10.06 -6.99 -0.70
CA LEU A 196 -10.71 -7.46 -1.91
C LEU A 196 -10.77 -8.99 -1.98
N TYR A 197 -9.67 -9.66 -1.72
CA TYR A 197 -9.60 -11.13 -1.76
C TYR A 197 -10.31 -11.78 -0.57
N THR A 198 -10.32 -11.09 0.58
CA THR A 198 -11.11 -11.51 1.76
C THR A 198 -12.59 -11.50 1.45
N GLU A 199 -13.10 -10.46 0.81
CA GLU A 199 -14.51 -10.38 0.39
C GLU A 199 -14.88 -11.48 -0.62
N ILE A 200 -14.02 -11.76 -1.59
CA ILE A 200 -14.24 -12.86 -2.54
C ILE A 200 -14.25 -14.21 -1.81
N SER A 201 -13.36 -14.42 -0.86
CA SER A 201 -13.32 -15.63 -0.04
C SER A 201 -14.60 -15.82 0.77
N LYS A 202 -15.26 -14.74 1.21
CA LYS A 202 -16.58 -14.83 1.85
C LYS A 202 -17.65 -15.38 0.89
N ILE A 203 -17.62 -15.00 -0.40
CA ILE A 203 -18.54 -15.54 -1.41
C ILE A 203 -18.32 -17.05 -1.58
N VAL A 204 -17.06 -17.47 -1.71
CA VAL A 204 -16.68 -18.88 -1.86
C VAL A 204 -17.15 -19.71 -0.67
N ASN A 205 -16.90 -19.22 0.54
CA ASN A 205 -17.23 -19.91 1.80
C ASN A 205 -18.71 -19.73 2.21
N LYS A 206 -19.50 -18.99 1.43
CA LYS A 206 -20.91 -18.66 1.72
C LYS A 206 -21.09 -17.96 3.08
N THR A 207 -20.09 -17.17 3.49
CA THR A 207 -20.12 -16.39 4.75
C THR A 207 -20.46 -14.91 4.51
N ASN A 208 -20.65 -14.50 3.25
CA ASN A 208 -21.09 -13.17 2.85
C ASN A 208 -22.52 -12.87 3.31
N ASP A 209 -22.89 -11.58 3.40
CA ASP A 209 -24.19 -11.14 3.90
C ASP A 209 -25.36 -11.56 3.01
N ASP A 210 -25.19 -11.50 1.69
CA ASP A 210 -26.21 -11.92 0.74
C ASP A 210 -25.93 -13.32 0.20
N LYS A 211 -26.58 -14.34 0.78
CA LYS A 211 -26.39 -15.75 0.42
C LYS A 211 -26.83 -16.08 -1.02
N ARG A 212 -27.55 -15.19 -1.70
CA ARG A 212 -27.92 -15.35 -3.11
C ARG A 212 -26.73 -15.16 -4.04
N ILE A 213 -25.69 -14.45 -3.55
CA ILE A 213 -24.42 -14.26 -4.25
C ILE A 213 -23.47 -15.38 -3.82
N ALA A 214 -23.44 -16.44 -4.61
CA ALA A 214 -22.52 -17.56 -4.48
C ALA A 214 -22.06 -17.98 -5.86
N PHE A 215 -20.86 -18.54 -5.98
CA PHE A 215 -20.38 -19.11 -7.25
C PHE A 215 -21.15 -20.37 -7.61
N GLU A 216 -21.50 -20.49 -8.89
CA GLU A 216 -22.17 -21.65 -9.49
C GLU A 216 -21.34 -22.15 -10.68
N LYS A 217 -21.54 -23.38 -11.09
CA LYS A 217 -20.78 -24.08 -12.16
C LYS A 217 -20.69 -23.30 -13.47
N ASN A 218 -21.73 -22.54 -13.84
CA ASN A 218 -21.76 -21.77 -15.09
C ASN A 218 -21.26 -20.34 -14.94
N ASP A 219 -20.76 -19.96 -13.77
CA ASP A 219 -20.23 -18.61 -13.57
C ASP A 219 -18.82 -18.48 -14.14
N ILE A 220 -18.45 -17.27 -14.49
CA ILE A 220 -17.08 -16.91 -14.85
C ILE A 220 -16.58 -15.87 -13.87
N PHE A 221 -15.46 -16.14 -13.23
CA PHE A 221 -14.74 -15.14 -12.44
C PHE A 221 -13.60 -14.55 -13.24
N LEU A 222 -13.66 -13.23 -13.47
CA LEU A 222 -12.64 -12.44 -14.16
C LEU A 222 -11.79 -11.71 -13.11
N ASN A 223 -10.57 -12.18 -12.87
CA ASN A 223 -9.64 -11.50 -11.97
C ASN A 223 -8.95 -10.34 -12.70
N CYS A 224 -9.55 -9.15 -12.59
CA CYS A 224 -9.01 -7.90 -13.15
C CYS A 224 -8.20 -7.11 -12.10
N ALA A 225 -8.13 -7.55 -10.85
CA ALA A 225 -7.26 -7.01 -9.83
C ALA A 225 -5.92 -7.74 -9.83
N LEU A 226 -4.85 -7.11 -10.29
CA LEU A 226 -3.52 -7.69 -10.26
C LEU A 226 -2.96 -7.62 -8.84
N PRO A 227 -2.63 -8.74 -8.20
CA PRO A 227 -2.01 -8.71 -6.89
C PRO A 227 -0.63 -8.09 -6.96
N THR A 228 -0.29 -7.29 -5.95
CA THR A 228 1.09 -6.92 -5.69
C THR A 228 1.85 -8.15 -5.14
N PRO A 229 3.20 -8.17 -5.16
CA PRO A 229 3.97 -9.30 -4.62
C PRO A 229 3.58 -9.70 -3.21
N THR A 230 3.20 -8.74 -2.37
CA THR A 230 2.73 -9.00 -0.99
C THR A 230 1.38 -9.69 -0.92
N LEU A 231 0.56 -9.58 -1.96
CA LEU A 231 -0.80 -10.14 -2.03
C LEU A 231 -0.88 -11.42 -2.87
N GLU A 232 0.19 -11.83 -3.53
CA GLU A 232 0.17 -12.99 -4.44
C GLU A 232 -0.29 -14.27 -3.75
N VAL A 233 0.16 -14.51 -2.52
CA VAL A 233 -0.21 -15.71 -1.76
C VAL A 233 -1.71 -15.70 -1.43
N THR A 234 -2.23 -14.58 -0.96
CA THR A 234 -3.65 -14.42 -0.62
C THR A 234 -4.52 -14.54 -1.88
N ALA A 235 -4.12 -13.88 -2.97
CA ALA A 235 -4.81 -13.97 -4.26
C ALA A 235 -4.83 -15.40 -4.80
N THR A 236 -3.69 -16.10 -4.77
CA THR A 236 -3.57 -17.49 -5.24
C THR A 236 -4.48 -18.42 -4.45
N ARG A 237 -4.49 -18.31 -3.12
CA ARG A 237 -5.39 -19.11 -2.27
C ARG A 237 -6.86 -18.84 -2.54
N CYS A 238 -7.22 -17.57 -2.72
CA CYS A 238 -8.58 -17.18 -3.07
C CYS A 238 -9.01 -17.79 -4.40
N ILE A 239 -8.17 -17.69 -5.43
CA ILE A 239 -8.45 -18.23 -6.78
C ILE A 239 -8.53 -19.75 -6.75
N ASP A 240 -7.63 -20.45 -6.05
CA ASP A 240 -7.70 -21.90 -5.85
C ASP A 240 -9.04 -22.31 -5.23
N SER A 241 -9.51 -21.52 -4.28
CA SER A 241 -10.81 -21.77 -3.63
C SER A 241 -12.00 -21.57 -4.59
N ILE A 242 -11.91 -20.61 -5.54
CA ILE A 242 -12.96 -20.42 -6.56
C ILE A 242 -12.99 -21.61 -7.53
N TYR A 243 -11.83 -22.13 -7.96
CA TYR A 243 -11.77 -23.33 -8.81
C TYR A 243 -12.51 -24.54 -8.21
N ARG A 244 -12.56 -24.62 -6.88
CA ARG A 244 -13.29 -25.70 -6.17
C ARG A 244 -14.81 -25.55 -6.21
N THR A 245 -15.32 -24.42 -6.72
CA THR A 245 -16.77 -24.20 -6.91
C THR A 245 -17.26 -24.60 -8.30
N ASP A 246 -16.42 -25.19 -9.14
CA ASP A 246 -16.66 -25.48 -10.55
C ASP A 246 -16.93 -24.25 -11.44
N ALA A 247 -16.75 -23.03 -10.94
CA ALA A 247 -16.80 -21.82 -11.74
C ALA A 247 -15.52 -21.68 -12.60
N ASP A 248 -15.67 -21.16 -13.79
CA ASP A 248 -14.50 -20.84 -14.64
C ASP A 248 -13.76 -19.63 -14.10
N VAL A 249 -12.44 -19.72 -14.02
CA VAL A 249 -11.60 -18.62 -13.56
C VAL A 249 -10.70 -18.11 -14.66
N VAL A 250 -10.79 -16.83 -14.92
CA VAL A 250 -9.89 -16.12 -15.83
C VAL A 250 -8.94 -15.28 -15.00
N TRP A 251 -7.73 -15.78 -14.86
CA TRP A 251 -6.67 -15.06 -14.15
C TRP A 251 -5.75 -14.36 -15.14
N ILE A 252 -5.92 -13.05 -15.26
CA ILE A 252 -5.01 -12.23 -16.06
C ILE A 252 -3.70 -12.09 -15.28
N LYS A 253 -2.62 -12.61 -15.81
CA LYS A 253 -1.30 -12.55 -15.17
C LYS A 253 -0.64 -11.20 -15.41
N GLY A 254 0.16 -10.72 -14.44
CA GLY A 254 0.86 -9.44 -14.55
C GLY A 254 1.77 -9.32 -15.80
N LYS A 255 2.25 -10.43 -16.35
CA LYS A 255 2.99 -10.47 -17.61
C LYS A 255 2.13 -10.16 -18.83
N GLU A 256 0.83 -10.33 -18.73
CA GLU A 256 -0.13 -10.13 -19.83
C GLU A 256 -0.70 -8.71 -19.85
N LEU A 257 -0.55 -7.97 -18.74
CA LEU A 257 -0.92 -6.58 -18.66
C LEU A 257 0.34 -5.73 -18.67
N SER A 258 0.33 -4.72 -19.49
CA SER A 258 1.42 -3.76 -19.49
C SER A 258 1.39 -2.95 -18.20
N SER A 259 2.57 -2.63 -17.68
CA SER A 259 2.70 -1.76 -16.50
C SER A 259 2.17 -0.35 -16.80
N MET A 260 1.63 0.35 -15.79
CA MET A 260 1.39 1.79 -15.86
C MET A 260 2.67 2.60 -15.75
N HIS A 261 3.73 1.97 -15.27
CA HIS A 261 5.02 2.62 -15.07
C HIS A 261 5.81 2.55 -16.37
N ALA A 262 6.49 3.64 -16.67
CA ALA A 262 7.34 3.77 -17.86
C ALA A 262 8.41 2.66 -17.88
N ARG A 263 8.57 2.02 -19.05
CA ARG A 263 9.59 1.04 -19.32
C ARG A 263 10.76 1.68 -20.08
N GLN A 264 11.76 0.89 -20.45
CA GLN A 264 12.96 1.41 -21.10
C GLN A 264 12.67 2.21 -22.36
N ASP A 265 11.77 1.74 -23.23
CA ASP A 265 11.53 2.39 -24.51
C ASP A 265 10.67 3.65 -24.37
N ASP A 266 9.81 3.73 -23.35
CA ASP A 266 9.14 4.98 -22.98
C ASP A 266 10.17 6.01 -22.50
N LEU A 267 11.05 5.63 -21.59
CA LEU A 267 12.09 6.53 -21.05
C LEU A 267 13.05 6.98 -22.14
N LYS A 268 13.47 6.09 -23.03
CA LYS A 268 14.31 6.46 -24.19
C LYS A 268 13.60 7.46 -25.09
N PHE A 269 12.30 7.25 -25.33
CA PHE A 269 11.52 8.18 -26.15
C PHE A 269 11.49 9.57 -25.51
N PHE A 270 11.12 9.68 -24.25
CA PHE A 270 11.10 10.95 -23.52
C PHE A 270 12.48 11.64 -23.50
N LEU A 271 13.52 10.90 -23.19
CA LEU A 271 14.88 11.41 -23.15
C LEU A 271 15.36 11.89 -24.54
N SER A 272 15.03 11.17 -25.61
CA SER A 272 15.42 11.53 -26.96
C SER A 272 14.74 12.79 -27.46
N VAL A 273 13.49 13.03 -27.03
CA VAL A 273 12.72 14.22 -27.42
C VAL A 273 13.12 15.42 -26.57
N LEU A 274 13.15 15.28 -25.24
CA LEU A 274 13.36 16.39 -24.32
C LEU A 274 14.84 16.79 -24.17
N LYS A 275 15.78 15.90 -24.40
CA LYS A 275 17.25 16.13 -24.30
C LYS A 275 17.65 16.99 -23.10
N PRO A 276 17.27 16.60 -21.86
CA PRO A 276 17.49 17.43 -20.70
C PRO A 276 18.97 17.68 -20.42
N LYS A 277 19.33 18.86 -19.90
CA LYS A 277 20.68 19.14 -19.46
C LYS A 277 21.09 18.29 -18.26
N TYR A 278 20.14 18.07 -17.33
CA TYR A 278 20.31 17.21 -16.16
C TYR A 278 19.18 16.19 -16.08
N TYR A 279 19.49 15.03 -15.50
CA TYR A 279 18.54 13.96 -15.34
C TYR A 279 18.54 13.39 -13.93
N LEU A 280 17.35 13.23 -13.34
CA LEU A 280 17.15 12.75 -11.98
C LEU A 280 16.16 11.58 -11.99
N PRO A 281 16.64 10.32 -11.97
CA PRO A 281 15.79 9.16 -11.68
C PRO A 281 15.16 9.27 -10.30
N VAL A 282 13.83 9.13 -10.22
CA VAL A 282 13.04 9.21 -8.97
C VAL A 282 12.09 8.03 -8.85
N ARG A 283 11.48 7.86 -7.67
CA ARG A 283 10.40 6.87 -7.42
C ARG A 283 10.74 5.45 -7.86
N GLY A 284 11.76 4.90 -7.27
CA GLY A 284 12.17 3.52 -7.45
C GLY A 284 13.06 3.07 -6.30
N THR A 285 13.36 1.79 -6.25
CA THR A 285 14.47 1.29 -5.45
C THR A 285 15.79 1.83 -6.01
N TYR A 286 16.84 1.83 -5.20
CA TYR A 286 18.16 2.29 -5.67
C TYR A 286 18.63 1.52 -6.93
N VAL A 287 18.31 0.23 -7.02
CA VAL A 287 18.63 -0.62 -8.18
C VAL A 287 17.87 -0.14 -9.43
N GLU A 288 16.58 0.18 -9.30
CA GLU A 288 15.76 0.68 -10.40
C GLU A 288 16.22 2.08 -10.84
N MET A 289 16.53 2.98 -9.90
CA MET A 289 17.07 4.31 -10.18
C MET A 289 18.44 4.21 -10.88
N MET A 290 19.30 3.30 -10.44
CA MET A 290 20.59 3.02 -11.07
C MET A 290 20.43 2.46 -12.49
N GLY A 291 19.46 1.57 -12.70
CA GLY A 291 19.10 1.05 -14.02
C GLY A 291 18.65 2.15 -14.97
N ASN A 292 17.79 3.04 -14.49
CA ASN A 292 17.32 4.22 -15.24
C ASN A 292 18.45 5.19 -15.57
N ALA A 293 19.34 5.50 -14.61
CA ALA A 293 20.50 6.34 -14.83
C ALA A 293 21.45 5.76 -15.90
N LYS A 294 21.75 4.46 -15.82
CA LYS A 294 22.57 3.78 -16.83
C LYS A 294 21.92 3.81 -18.22
N LEU A 295 20.61 3.62 -18.30
CA LEU A 295 19.84 3.76 -19.52
C LEU A 295 20.04 5.15 -20.14
N ALA A 296 19.85 6.21 -19.35
CA ALA A 296 19.97 7.59 -19.82
C ALA A 296 21.38 7.89 -20.36
N VAL A 297 22.43 7.46 -19.66
CA VAL A 297 23.81 7.64 -20.11
C VAL A 297 24.12 6.85 -21.40
N SER A 298 23.58 5.62 -21.51
CA SER A 298 23.82 4.76 -22.68
C SER A 298 23.24 5.30 -23.99
N MET A 299 22.29 6.22 -23.92
CA MET A 299 21.65 6.82 -25.10
C MET A 299 22.54 7.80 -25.86
N ASN A 300 23.67 8.24 -25.30
CA ASN A 300 24.61 9.17 -25.94
C ASN A 300 23.97 10.50 -26.42
N ILE A 301 22.97 11.00 -25.67
CA ILE A 301 22.25 12.26 -26.00
C ILE A 301 22.81 13.50 -25.29
N GLY A 302 24.05 13.42 -24.80
CA GLY A 302 24.71 14.49 -24.04
C GLY A 302 24.69 14.28 -22.52
N LEU A 303 23.89 13.34 -22.02
CA LEU A 303 23.90 12.95 -20.60
C LEU A 303 25.13 12.10 -20.28
N THR A 304 25.75 12.43 -19.16
CA THR A 304 26.93 11.73 -18.67
C THR A 304 26.77 11.46 -17.17
N HIS A 305 27.69 10.73 -16.57
CA HIS A 305 27.72 10.54 -15.10
C HIS A 305 27.84 11.85 -14.30
N MET A 306 28.14 12.96 -14.97
CA MET A 306 28.24 14.29 -14.33
C MET A 306 26.93 15.08 -14.42
N SER A 307 25.96 14.61 -15.20
CA SER A 307 24.67 15.27 -15.40
C SER A 307 23.47 14.38 -15.02
N VAL A 308 23.75 13.15 -14.58
CA VAL A 308 22.72 12.21 -14.07
C VAL A 308 22.95 11.99 -12.58
N PHE A 309 21.95 12.30 -11.77
CA PHE A 309 22.05 12.24 -10.30
C PHE A 309 21.06 11.25 -9.73
N ILE A 310 21.50 10.47 -8.73
CA ILE A 310 20.63 9.60 -7.93
C ILE A 310 20.70 10.12 -6.51
N LEU A 311 19.56 10.49 -5.97
CA LEU A 311 19.43 11.03 -4.62
C LEU A 311 18.67 10.06 -3.73
N ASP A 312 19.14 9.88 -2.52
CA ASP A 312 18.36 9.30 -1.45
C ASP A 312 17.41 10.34 -0.82
N ASN A 313 16.42 9.89 -0.10
CA ASN A 313 15.53 10.78 0.63
C ASN A 313 16.33 11.66 1.59
N GLY A 314 16.00 12.93 1.66
CA GLY A 314 16.70 13.92 2.49
C GLY A 314 17.98 14.52 1.89
N MET A 315 18.40 14.07 0.70
CA MET A 315 19.48 14.69 -0.05
C MET A 315 18.99 15.87 -0.88
N GLU A 316 19.81 16.89 -0.98
CA GLU A 316 19.54 18.09 -1.78
C GLU A 316 20.47 18.15 -2.99
N LEU A 317 19.93 18.52 -4.15
CA LEU A 317 20.69 18.83 -5.35
C LEU A 317 20.68 20.33 -5.55
N ILE A 318 21.84 20.97 -5.33
CA ILE A 318 21.99 22.42 -5.39
C ILE A 318 22.63 22.83 -6.72
N PHE A 319 21.92 23.68 -7.45
CA PHE A 319 22.43 24.37 -8.65
C PHE A 319 22.83 25.77 -8.26
N GLY A 320 24.08 26.16 -8.51
CA GLY A 320 24.63 27.46 -8.17
C GLY A 320 25.43 28.05 -9.32
N ALA A 321 26.21 29.10 -9.03
CA ALA A 321 27.13 29.74 -9.98
C ALA A 321 28.29 28.80 -10.40
N GLU A 322 28.51 27.72 -9.70
CA GLU A 322 29.51 26.70 -10.08
C GLU A 322 29.06 25.91 -11.30
N PRO A 323 29.99 25.48 -12.16
CA PRO A 323 29.67 24.79 -13.40
C PRO A 323 29.03 23.38 -13.15
N ARG A 324 29.07 22.89 -11.93
CA ARG A 324 28.53 21.58 -11.56
C ARG A 324 27.59 21.66 -10.35
N PRO A 325 26.43 21.03 -10.40
CA PRO A 325 25.55 20.91 -9.24
C PRO A 325 26.23 20.10 -8.13
N LYS A 326 25.93 20.47 -6.89
CA LYS A 326 26.41 19.76 -5.70
C LYS A 326 25.30 18.93 -5.08
N ILE A 327 25.61 17.70 -4.72
CA ILE A 327 24.74 16.89 -3.82
C ILE A 327 25.17 17.20 -2.40
N VAL A 328 24.23 17.63 -1.58
CA VAL A 328 24.45 17.92 -0.16
C VAL A 328 23.59 16.99 0.68
N VAL A 329 24.24 16.30 1.60
CA VAL A 329 23.56 15.60 2.68
C VAL A 329 23.47 16.60 3.83
N ASN A 330 22.31 17.17 4.02
CA ASN A 330 22.15 18.22 5.02
C ASN A 330 21.86 17.58 6.38
N GLU A 331 22.91 17.35 7.17
CA GLU A 331 22.79 16.83 8.54
C GLU A 331 22.12 17.85 9.50
N GLN A 332 22.10 19.13 9.15
CA GLN A 332 21.58 20.21 9.98
C GLN A 332 20.09 20.53 9.72
N ASN A 333 19.61 20.31 8.49
CA ASN A 333 18.22 20.48 8.11
C ASN A 333 17.49 19.14 8.01
N ASN A 334 17.77 18.25 8.97
CA ASN A 334 17.16 16.91 8.98
C ASN A 334 15.63 17.00 8.90
N ILE A 335 15.13 16.93 7.66
CA ILE A 335 13.76 16.46 7.47
C ILE A 335 13.78 15.02 8.01
N PRO A 336 13.10 14.73 9.12
CA PRO A 336 13.11 13.38 9.66
C PRO A 336 12.56 12.42 8.61
N ILE A 337 13.43 11.59 8.06
CA ILE A 337 13.11 10.56 7.06
C ILE A 337 12.78 9.22 7.73
N GLU A 338 12.57 9.23 9.03
CA GLU A 338 12.18 8.04 9.75
C GLU A 338 10.79 7.57 9.30
N PRO A 339 10.62 6.27 9.07
CA PRO A 339 9.32 5.75 8.70
C PRO A 339 8.33 5.98 9.85
N PHE A 340 7.28 6.75 9.59
CA PHE A 340 6.17 6.88 10.53
C PHE A 340 5.29 5.62 10.46
N ILE A 341 5.03 5.05 11.62
CA ILE A 341 4.15 3.90 11.71
C ILE A 341 2.75 4.42 12.03
N VAL A 342 1.81 4.09 11.14
CA VAL A 342 0.39 4.38 11.36
C VAL A 342 -0.21 3.23 12.16
N ASP A 343 -0.62 3.51 13.39
CA ASP A 343 -1.33 2.56 14.26
C ASP A 343 -2.74 3.06 14.56
N GLY A 344 -3.73 2.26 14.17
CA GLY A 344 -5.13 2.61 14.37
C GLY A 344 -5.56 3.88 13.63
N LYS A 345 -6.16 4.84 14.33
CA LYS A 345 -6.71 6.08 13.75
C LYS A 345 -5.74 7.27 13.77
N GLY A 346 -4.54 7.09 14.27
CA GLY A 346 -3.57 8.18 14.45
C GLY A 346 -2.18 7.83 13.92
N ILE A 347 -1.44 8.87 13.52
CA ILE A 347 0.01 8.77 13.35
C ILE A 347 0.58 8.84 14.76
N SER A 348 0.93 7.69 15.35
CA SER A 348 1.63 7.64 16.64
C SER A 348 3.07 7.20 16.39
N GLN A 349 4.00 7.83 17.06
CA GLN A 349 5.36 7.33 17.18
C GLN A 349 5.33 6.06 18.04
N ILE A 350 5.02 4.93 17.41
CA ILE A 350 5.18 3.64 18.08
C ILE A 350 6.67 3.30 18.01
N GLY A 351 7.28 3.17 19.18
CA GLY A 351 8.68 2.75 19.24
C GLY A 351 8.90 1.38 18.58
N THR A 352 10.09 1.17 18.04
CA THR A 352 10.52 -0.11 17.46
C THR A 352 10.28 -1.28 18.40
N GLU A 353 10.38 -1.06 19.71
CA GLU A 353 10.11 -2.06 20.76
C GLU A 353 8.69 -2.63 20.69
N VAL A 354 7.69 -1.77 20.50
CA VAL A 354 6.28 -2.22 20.41
C VAL A 354 6.07 -3.09 19.17
N ILE A 355 6.74 -2.78 18.07
CA ILE A 355 6.65 -3.57 16.84
C ILE A 355 7.33 -4.91 17.01
N GLU A 356 8.51 -4.92 17.65
CA GLU A 356 9.21 -6.16 17.95
C GLU A 356 8.41 -7.05 18.88
N ASP A 357 7.78 -6.50 19.90
CA ASP A 357 6.91 -7.25 20.79
C ASP A 357 5.68 -7.81 20.05
N ARG A 358 5.04 -7.04 19.18
CA ARG A 358 3.93 -7.54 18.34
C ARG A 358 4.36 -8.67 17.41
N ARG A 359 5.55 -8.53 16.78
CA ARG A 359 6.12 -9.59 15.94
C ARG A 359 6.42 -10.84 16.74
N ARG A 360 6.98 -10.69 17.94
CA ARG A 360 7.31 -11.77 18.85
C ARG A 360 6.04 -12.47 19.35
N LEU A 361 5.03 -11.71 19.78
CA LEU A 361 3.71 -12.23 20.15
C LEU A 361 3.07 -13.03 19.01
N GLY A 362 3.11 -12.52 17.77
CA GLY A 362 2.53 -13.20 16.60
C GLY A 362 3.29 -14.46 16.17
N ARG A 363 4.63 -14.47 16.32
CA ARG A 363 5.47 -15.59 15.90
C ARG A 363 5.66 -16.64 16.98
N ASP A 364 5.96 -16.21 18.20
CA ASP A 364 6.47 -17.05 19.27
C ASP A 364 5.53 -17.14 20.48
N GLY A 365 4.45 -16.33 20.52
CA GLY A 365 3.44 -16.36 21.56
C GLY A 365 3.87 -15.67 22.87
N VAL A 366 3.11 -15.94 23.95
CA VAL A 366 3.29 -15.32 25.27
C VAL A 366 3.22 -16.36 26.39
N VAL A 367 4.01 -16.12 27.44
CA VAL A 367 3.96 -16.79 28.73
C VAL A 367 3.72 -15.76 29.83
N ILE A 368 2.66 -15.92 30.60
CA ILE A 368 2.37 -15.12 31.78
C ILE A 368 2.41 -16.04 32.98
N ILE A 369 3.20 -15.71 34.01
CA ILE A 369 3.25 -16.47 35.25
C ILE A 369 3.20 -15.52 36.44
N ALA A 370 2.27 -15.76 37.36
CA ALA A 370 2.01 -14.85 38.49
C ALA A 370 1.82 -15.60 39.79
N SER A 371 2.30 -15.03 40.88
CA SER A 371 2.00 -15.49 42.25
C SER A 371 1.84 -14.32 43.24
N THR A 372 1.19 -14.61 44.35
CA THR A 372 1.13 -13.70 45.49
C THR A 372 2.08 -14.19 46.59
N VAL A 373 2.91 -13.30 47.09
CA VAL A 373 3.89 -13.56 48.14
C VAL A 373 3.63 -12.77 49.40
N SER A 374 3.95 -13.33 50.55
CA SER A 374 3.97 -12.60 51.82
C SER A 374 5.41 -12.39 52.27
N ILE A 375 5.82 -11.11 52.36
CA ILE A 375 7.17 -10.75 52.85
C ILE A 375 7.36 -11.15 54.32
N PRO A 376 6.40 -10.87 55.25
CA PRO A 376 6.54 -11.27 56.63
C PRO A 376 6.63 -12.78 56.85
N LYS A 377 5.91 -13.56 56.04
CA LYS A 377 5.93 -15.05 56.10
C LYS A 377 6.96 -15.68 55.21
N GLN A 378 7.72 -14.91 54.43
CA GLN A 378 8.74 -15.33 53.48
C GLN A 378 8.33 -16.52 52.60
N ARG A 379 7.11 -16.50 52.09
CA ARG A 379 6.59 -17.61 51.26
C ARG A 379 5.61 -17.15 50.22
N ILE A 380 5.45 -17.99 49.21
CA ILE A 380 4.35 -17.87 48.23
C ILE A 380 3.07 -18.27 48.89
N MET A 381 2.05 -17.41 48.83
CA MET A 381 0.73 -17.58 49.46
C MET A 381 -0.30 -18.20 48.49
N CYS A 382 -0.23 -17.79 47.21
CA CYS A 382 -1.14 -18.25 46.20
C CYS A 382 -0.42 -18.34 44.83
N GLY A 383 -0.74 -19.35 44.05
CA GLY A 383 -0.09 -19.62 42.79
C GLY A 383 1.20 -20.45 42.93
N PRO A 384 2.15 -20.37 41.98
CA PRO A 384 2.04 -19.57 40.75
C PRO A 384 1.04 -20.19 39.72
N ASP A 385 0.30 -19.31 39.05
CA ASP A 385 -0.49 -19.65 37.87
C ASP A 385 0.29 -19.30 36.61
N CYS A 386 0.38 -20.26 35.69
CA CYS A 386 1.13 -20.11 34.45
C CYS A 386 0.21 -20.30 33.25
N GLN A 387 0.10 -19.26 32.44
CA GLN A 387 -0.68 -19.27 31.21
C GLN A 387 0.22 -19.09 30.00
N MET A 388 -0.03 -19.90 28.98
CA MET A 388 0.69 -19.87 27.71
C MET A 388 -0.30 -19.72 26.56
N ARG A 389 0.07 -18.88 25.55
CA ARG A 389 -0.73 -18.69 24.34
C ARG A 389 0.18 -18.60 23.12
N GLY A 390 -0.26 -19.26 22.04
CA GLY A 390 0.30 -19.07 20.70
C GLY A 390 1.53 -19.88 20.31
N PHE A 391 2.06 -20.82 21.15
CA PHE A 391 3.28 -21.54 20.77
C PHE A 391 3.37 -23.02 21.20
N VAL A 392 2.49 -23.51 22.03
CA VAL A 392 2.48 -24.90 22.48
C VAL A 392 1.13 -25.55 22.19
N TYR A 393 1.16 -26.79 21.71
CA TYR A 393 -0.05 -27.59 21.54
C TYR A 393 -0.56 -28.03 22.92
N VAL A 394 -1.87 -27.97 23.15
CA VAL A 394 -2.48 -28.18 24.48
C VAL A 394 -2.04 -29.48 25.15
N LYS A 395 -1.84 -30.57 24.36
CA LYS A 395 -1.43 -31.88 24.90
C LYS A 395 0.03 -31.94 25.37
N GLU A 396 0.89 -31.03 24.92
CA GLU A 396 2.33 -30.97 25.24
C GLU A 396 2.65 -29.83 26.24
N ALA A 397 1.61 -29.10 26.66
CA ALA A 397 1.80 -27.92 27.51
C ALA A 397 2.18 -28.27 28.96
N GLU A 398 1.66 -29.37 29.50
CA GLU A 398 1.78 -29.70 30.92
C GLU A 398 3.25 -29.85 31.41
N PRO A 399 4.16 -30.57 30.73
CA PRO A 399 5.57 -30.65 31.14
C PRO A 399 6.28 -29.30 31.11
N ILE A 400 5.94 -28.47 30.09
CA ILE A 400 6.57 -27.16 29.94
C ILE A 400 6.05 -26.19 31.01
N VAL A 401 4.76 -26.19 31.31
CA VAL A 401 4.17 -25.40 32.41
C VAL A 401 4.83 -25.76 33.71
N LYS A 402 4.96 -27.05 34.02
CA LYS A 402 5.59 -27.55 35.27
C LYS A 402 7.04 -27.09 35.39
N ALA A 403 7.81 -27.13 34.30
CA ALA A 403 9.19 -26.67 34.31
C ALA A 403 9.29 -25.15 34.52
N ILE A 404 8.45 -24.37 33.85
CA ILE A 404 8.38 -22.92 34.00
C ILE A 404 8.01 -22.56 35.44
N THR A 405 6.99 -23.22 35.98
CA THR A 405 6.51 -23.05 37.36
C THR A 405 7.63 -23.31 38.36
N ASN A 406 8.42 -24.37 38.17
CA ASN A 406 9.56 -24.70 39.04
C ASN A 406 10.64 -23.61 38.96
N ILE A 407 10.99 -23.11 37.75
CA ILE A 407 11.95 -22.01 37.59
C ILE A 407 11.48 -20.78 38.36
N TYR A 408 10.19 -20.46 38.26
CA TYR A 408 9.58 -19.30 38.93
C TYR A 408 9.66 -19.46 40.46
N ILE A 409 9.18 -20.60 41.00
CA ILE A 409 9.17 -20.89 42.44
C ILE A 409 10.59 -20.80 43.01
N ASP A 410 11.55 -21.36 42.32
CA ASP A 410 12.98 -21.37 42.72
C ASP A 410 13.51 -19.93 42.91
N GLU A 411 13.30 -19.07 41.91
CA GLU A 411 13.82 -17.69 41.94
C GLU A 411 13.05 -16.80 42.97
N VAL A 412 11.75 -16.97 43.07
CA VAL A 412 10.95 -16.23 44.05
C VAL A 412 11.33 -16.62 45.46
N ASN A 413 11.49 -17.92 45.76
CA ASN A 413 11.91 -18.38 47.10
C ASN A 413 13.32 -17.90 47.47
N LYS A 414 14.27 -17.90 46.50
CA LYS A 414 15.61 -17.30 46.72
C LYS A 414 15.52 -15.81 47.08
N ALA A 415 14.68 -15.07 46.37
CA ALA A 415 14.49 -13.65 46.65
C ALA A 415 13.87 -13.39 48.03
N LEU A 416 12.87 -14.18 48.40
CA LEU A 416 12.26 -14.12 49.72
C LEU A 416 13.25 -14.46 50.83
N ALA A 417 14.02 -15.52 50.69
CA ALA A 417 15.07 -15.93 51.63
C ALA A 417 16.17 -14.87 51.75
N ALA A 418 16.46 -14.13 50.70
CA ALA A 418 17.37 -12.99 50.72
C ALA A 418 16.78 -11.70 51.32
N GLY A 419 15.53 -11.72 51.79
CA GLY A 419 14.86 -10.59 52.33
C GLY A 419 14.48 -9.49 51.34
N LYS A 420 14.35 -9.80 50.04
CA LYS A 420 13.99 -8.82 49.04
C LYS A 420 12.52 -8.39 49.19
N THR A 421 12.31 -7.07 49.13
CA THR A 421 10.98 -6.44 49.19
C THR A 421 10.51 -5.91 47.83
N VAL A 422 11.41 -5.85 46.83
CA VAL A 422 11.14 -5.46 45.45
C VAL A 422 11.60 -6.60 44.51
N PHE A 423 10.72 -7.01 43.63
CA PHE A 423 10.92 -8.21 42.79
C PHE A 423 11.27 -7.95 41.31
N SER A 424 11.41 -6.68 40.89
CA SER A 424 11.71 -6.34 39.49
C SER A 424 12.97 -7.04 38.93
N GLU A 425 14.03 -7.12 39.76
CA GLU A 425 15.24 -7.83 39.40
C GLU A 425 15.01 -9.36 39.32
N THR A 426 14.23 -9.90 40.25
CA THR A 426 13.86 -11.32 40.27
C THR A 426 13.02 -11.70 39.05
N GLU A 427 12.06 -10.82 38.67
CA GLU A 427 11.25 -10.98 37.47
C GLU A 427 12.12 -10.97 36.20
N ALA A 428 13.14 -10.10 36.15
CA ALA A 428 14.09 -10.08 35.03
C ALA A 428 14.88 -11.40 34.92
N ILE A 429 15.32 -11.96 36.06
CA ILE A 429 16.01 -13.27 36.10
C ILE A 429 15.08 -14.39 35.64
N ILE A 430 13.86 -14.44 36.15
CA ILE A 430 12.84 -15.41 35.75
C ILE A 430 12.60 -15.34 34.25
N LYS A 431 12.39 -14.12 33.71
CA LYS A 431 12.19 -13.87 32.28
C LYS A 431 13.32 -14.46 31.43
N ASP A 432 14.56 -14.22 31.81
CA ASP A 432 15.73 -14.74 31.09
C ASP A 432 15.83 -16.28 31.15
N ARG A 433 15.67 -16.84 32.36
CA ARG A 433 15.73 -18.30 32.56
C ARG A 433 14.62 -19.04 31.81
N VAL A 434 13.39 -18.53 31.85
CA VAL A 434 12.23 -19.12 31.15
C VAL A 434 12.44 -19.03 29.64
N LYS A 435 12.93 -17.90 29.13
CA LYS A 435 13.25 -17.75 27.69
C LYS A 435 14.29 -18.76 27.24
N LYS A 436 15.39 -18.89 27.97
CA LYS A 436 16.48 -19.87 27.68
C LYS A 436 15.95 -21.29 27.70
N PHE A 437 15.13 -21.63 28.68
CA PHE A 437 14.49 -22.94 28.77
C PHE A 437 13.63 -23.24 27.53
N ILE A 438 12.67 -22.34 27.20
CA ILE A 438 11.75 -22.55 26.05
C ILE A 438 12.53 -22.61 24.74
N LYS A 439 13.54 -21.74 24.56
CA LYS A 439 14.38 -21.75 23.35
C LYS A 439 15.09 -23.10 23.17
N ARG A 440 15.56 -23.71 24.25
CA ARG A 440 16.19 -25.03 24.21
C ARG A 440 15.21 -26.16 23.90
N GLU A 441 13.99 -26.09 24.45
CA GLU A 441 12.99 -27.17 24.32
C GLU A 441 12.31 -27.18 22.93
N ASN A 442 11.96 -26.02 22.39
CA ASN A 442 11.19 -25.93 21.13
C ASN A 442 11.67 -24.88 20.12
N GLY A 443 12.80 -24.22 20.38
CA GLY A 443 13.39 -23.23 19.48
C GLY A 443 12.69 -21.89 19.43
N ARG A 444 11.63 -21.66 20.23
CA ARG A 444 10.85 -20.41 20.24
C ARG A 444 11.29 -19.47 21.33
N GLU A 445 11.02 -18.17 21.12
CA GLU A 445 11.35 -17.10 22.07
C GLU A 445 10.11 -16.27 22.43
N PRO A 446 9.13 -16.81 23.16
CA PRO A 446 7.91 -16.10 23.48
C PRO A 446 8.19 -14.86 24.34
N LEU A 447 7.22 -13.94 24.34
CA LEU A 447 7.20 -12.86 25.34
C LEU A 447 6.91 -13.47 26.71
N VAL A 448 7.85 -13.36 27.64
CA VAL A 448 7.70 -13.87 29.01
C VAL A 448 7.44 -12.72 29.97
N HIS A 449 6.33 -12.79 30.70
CA HIS A 449 5.91 -11.78 31.67
C HIS A 449 5.69 -12.42 33.05
N PRO A 450 6.75 -12.51 33.90
CA PRO A 450 6.60 -12.93 35.27
C PRO A 450 6.09 -11.78 36.12
N ILE A 451 5.22 -12.08 37.08
CA ILE A 451 4.59 -11.09 37.98
C ILE A 451 4.66 -11.62 39.40
N VAL A 452 5.22 -10.83 40.32
CA VAL A 452 5.21 -11.13 41.75
C VAL A 452 4.37 -10.07 42.48
N ILE A 453 3.24 -10.48 43.01
CA ILE A 453 2.31 -9.61 43.74
C ILE A 453 2.58 -9.73 45.24
N ILE A 454 2.80 -8.60 45.94
CA ILE A 454 2.96 -8.57 47.38
C ILE A 454 1.55 -8.48 48.00
N GLY A 455 1.19 -9.49 48.79
CA GLY A 455 -0.09 -9.52 49.53
C GLY A 455 0.13 -9.34 51.02
N GLU A 456 -0.66 -8.48 51.64
CA GLU A 456 -0.81 -8.36 53.10
C GLU A 456 -1.91 -9.34 53.53
N LEU A 457 -1.55 -10.60 53.80
CA LEU A 457 -2.48 -11.59 54.36
C LEU A 457 -1.88 -12.20 55.65
#